data_9716152c51df2ead496a80aca6a97412
#
_entry.id   9716152c51df2ead496a80aca6a97412
#
_cell.length_a   1.000
_cell.length_b   1.000
_cell.length_c   1.000
_cell.angle_alpha   90.00
_cell.angle_beta   90.00
_cell.angle_gamma   90.00
#
_symmetry.space_group_name_H-M   'P 1'
#
loop_
_entity.id
_entity.type
_entity.pdbx_description
1 polymer ?
#
loop_
_entity_poly.entity_id
_entity_poly.type
_entity_poly.pdbx_seq_one_letter_code
_entity_poly.pdbx_strand_id
1 'polypeptide(L)'
;MEQYVIKGGNPLVGEVEIAGAKNAALAILAAAIMTDETILIENLPDVRDINVLLEAIAGIGAQVDRINKSTVKINGSTIGDVSVDYEYIKKIRASYYLLGALLGKYKHAEVPLPGGCNIGSRPIDQHLKGFRALGADVDILHGAIVAKAKNLHGSHIFLDVVSVGATINIMMAASLAPGRTIIENAAREPHVVDVANFLNSMGANIKGAGTDVIRIKGVEKLHRTEYSIIPDQIEAGTFMFAAAATGGDVTVKNVIPKHLEATTAKLEEIGCEVEE
;
A
#
# COMPACT_ATOMS: atom_id res chain seq x y z
N MET A 1 -0.57 -2.89 -30.71
CA MET A 1 0.58 -3.19 -29.83
C MET A 1 1.34 -1.89 -29.71
N GLU A 2 1.50 -1.35 -28.51
CA GLU A 2 2.28 -0.14 -28.27
C GLU A 2 3.76 -0.53 -28.15
N GLN A 3 4.66 0.32 -28.66
CA GLN A 3 6.11 0.12 -28.55
C GLN A 3 6.78 1.45 -28.26
N TYR A 4 7.85 1.42 -27.46
CA TYR A 4 8.72 2.55 -27.25
C TYR A 4 9.85 2.54 -28.28
N VAL A 5 10.09 3.67 -28.95
CA VAL A 5 11.23 3.87 -29.84
C VAL A 5 12.17 4.85 -29.15
N ILE A 6 13.33 4.35 -28.71
CA ILE A 6 14.29 5.14 -27.92
C ILE A 6 15.55 5.36 -28.75
N LYS A 7 15.93 6.63 -28.91
CA LYS A 7 17.21 7.04 -29.48
C LYS A 7 18.12 7.48 -28.34
N GLY A 8 19.01 6.60 -27.93
CA GLY A 8 19.99 6.87 -26.87
C GLY A 8 21.14 7.79 -27.27
N GLY A 9 22.09 7.98 -26.35
CA GLY A 9 23.33 8.71 -26.57
C GLY A 9 23.29 10.19 -26.16
N ASN A 10 22.20 10.67 -25.55
CA ASN A 10 22.12 12.03 -25.00
C ASN A 10 22.09 11.99 -23.47
N PRO A 11 22.85 12.86 -22.77
CA PRO A 11 22.71 13.02 -21.33
C PRO A 11 21.34 13.61 -21.01
N LEU A 12 20.77 13.16 -19.87
CA LEU A 12 19.54 13.75 -19.31
C LEU A 12 19.92 15.00 -18.52
N VAL A 13 19.29 16.13 -18.81
CA VAL A 13 19.54 17.41 -18.12
C VAL A 13 18.20 18.07 -17.84
N GLY A 14 18.02 18.56 -16.61
CA GLY A 14 16.82 19.31 -16.20
C GLY A 14 16.25 18.91 -14.87
N GLU A 15 14.96 19.15 -14.68
CA GLU A 15 14.26 18.94 -13.42
C GLU A 15 13.09 17.96 -13.61
N VAL A 16 12.85 17.13 -12.58
CA VAL A 16 11.69 16.24 -12.52
C VAL A 16 11.03 16.36 -11.15
N GLU A 17 9.71 16.49 -11.13
CA GLU A 17 8.92 16.51 -9.91
C GLU A 17 8.31 15.12 -9.68
N ILE A 18 8.56 14.55 -8.49
CA ILE A 18 8.15 13.20 -8.15
C ILE A 18 6.70 13.20 -7.68
N ALA A 19 5.92 12.28 -8.22
CA ALA A 19 4.54 12.05 -7.85
C ALA A 19 4.42 11.29 -6.52
N GLY A 20 3.18 11.12 -6.03
CA GLY A 20 2.92 10.31 -4.84
C GLY A 20 3.27 8.85 -5.03
N ALA A 21 3.71 8.21 -3.95
CA ALA A 21 4.16 6.81 -3.94
C ALA A 21 3.03 5.84 -4.31
N LYS A 22 3.12 5.20 -5.49
CA LYS A 22 2.12 4.24 -5.97
C LYS A 22 1.84 3.14 -4.96
N ASN A 23 2.86 2.57 -4.35
CA ASN A 23 2.71 1.45 -3.41
C ASN A 23 2.06 1.88 -2.08
N ALA A 24 2.32 3.11 -1.62
CA ALA A 24 1.61 3.69 -0.48
C ALA A 24 0.15 3.98 -0.84
N ALA A 25 -0.09 4.63 -1.98
CA ALA A 25 -1.41 4.97 -2.48
C ALA A 25 -2.35 3.76 -2.54
N LEU A 26 -1.89 2.63 -3.10
CA LEU A 26 -2.69 1.41 -3.20
C LEU A 26 -3.16 0.89 -1.82
N ALA A 27 -2.28 0.89 -0.84
CA ALA A 27 -2.63 0.44 0.51
C ALA A 27 -3.51 1.46 1.26
N ILE A 28 -3.24 2.76 1.12
CA ILE A 28 -4.01 3.85 1.72
C ILE A 28 -5.44 3.89 1.16
N LEU A 29 -5.60 3.72 -0.16
CA LEU A 29 -6.93 3.63 -0.79
C LEU A 29 -7.74 2.44 -0.24
N ALA A 30 -7.11 1.27 -0.06
CA ALA A 30 -7.75 0.14 0.58
C ALA A 30 -8.11 0.43 2.05
N ALA A 31 -7.21 1.07 2.80
CA ALA A 31 -7.46 1.43 4.20
C ALA A 31 -8.55 2.51 4.36
N ALA A 32 -8.76 3.37 3.36
CA ALA A 32 -9.77 4.44 3.39
C ALA A 32 -11.21 3.92 3.54
N ILE A 33 -11.49 2.68 3.10
CA ILE A 33 -12.82 2.07 3.26
C ILE A 33 -13.10 1.60 4.70
N MET A 34 -12.12 1.62 5.60
CA MET A 34 -12.25 1.08 6.95
C MET A 34 -13.08 1.98 7.89
N THR A 35 -13.46 3.17 7.47
CA THR A 35 -14.38 4.06 8.16
C THR A 35 -15.67 4.28 7.36
N ASP A 36 -16.75 4.71 8.03
CA ASP A 36 -17.99 5.17 7.41
C ASP A 36 -17.99 6.68 7.14
N GLU A 37 -16.92 7.36 7.52
CA GLU A 37 -16.73 8.79 7.30
C GLU A 37 -15.93 9.04 6.00
N THR A 38 -16.09 10.24 5.42
CA THR A 38 -15.41 10.58 4.17
C THR A 38 -13.94 10.89 4.40
N ILE A 39 -13.08 10.21 3.67
CA ILE A 39 -11.63 10.41 3.62
C ILE A 39 -11.27 11.24 2.39
N LEU A 40 -10.41 12.24 2.57
CA LEU A 40 -9.78 12.98 1.47
C LEU A 40 -8.33 12.50 1.33
N ILE A 41 -7.95 12.06 0.14
CA ILE A 41 -6.58 11.60 -0.17
C ILE A 41 -6.03 12.48 -1.28
N GLU A 42 -4.85 13.04 -1.03
CA GLU A 42 -4.10 13.91 -1.94
C GLU A 42 -2.78 13.28 -2.37
N ASN A 43 -2.15 13.89 -3.37
CA ASN A 43 -0.90 13.43 -3.97
C ASN A 43 -0.99 11.99 -4.52
N LEU A 44 -2.13 11.62 -5.08
CA LEU A 44 -2.29 10.34 -5.78
C LEU A 44 -1.54 10.37 -7.12
N PRO A 45 -0.74 9.35 -7.44
CA PRO A 45 -0.16 9.24 -8.78
C PRO A 45 -1.24 8.87 -9.81
N ASP A 46 -1.19 9.49 -10.98
CA ASP A 46 -2.12 9.18 -12.08
C ASP A 46 -1.61 7.99 -12.90
N VAL A 47 -1.76 6.80 -12.34
CA VAL A 47 -1.34 5.53 -12.95
C VAL A 47 -2.48 4.52 -13.00
N ARG A 48 -2.39 3.58 -13.95
CA ARG A 48 -3.43 2.57 -14.19
C ARG A 48 -3.84 1.79 -12.94
N ASP A 49 -2.88 1.38 -12.13
CA ASP A 49 -3.14 0.56 -10.93
C ASP A 49 -4.06 1.28 -9.94
N ILE A 50 -3.87 2.58 -9.77
CA ILE A 50 -4.71 3.43 -8.90
C ILE A 50 -6.14 3.49 -9.44
N ASN A 51 -6.30 3.72 -10.74
CA ASN A 51 -7.61 3.82 -11.36
C ASN A 51 -8.39 2.50 -11.24
N VAL A 52 -7.75 1.37 -11.49
CA VAL A 52 -8.37 0.03 -11.34
C VAL A 52 -8.75 -0.25 -9.88
N LEU A 53 -7.92 0.15 -8.90
CA LEU A 53 -8.27 -0.04 -7.49
C LEU A 53 -9.46 0.84 -7.07
N LEU A 54 -9.54 2.09 -7.55
CA LEU A 54 -10.68 2.96 -7.30
C LEU A 54 -11.97 2.38 -7.91
N GLU A 55 -11.90 1.80 -9.12
CA GLU A 55 -13.02 1.08 -9.72
C GLU A 55 -13.45 -0.12 -8.87
N ALA A 56 -12.49 -0.91 -8.36
CA ALA A 56 -12.78 -2.05 -7.49
C ALA A 56 -13.44 -1.62 -6.17
N ILE A 57 -12.96 -0.54 -5.55
CA ILE A 57 -13.52 0.05 -4.33
C ILE A 57 -14.96 0.56 -4.59
N ALA A 58 -15.20 1.22 -5.71
CA ALA A 58 -16.54 1.62 -6.11
C ALA A 58 -17.44 0.40 -6.41
N GLY A 59 -16.88 -0.64 -7.02
CA GLY A 59 -17.60 -1.87 -7.36
C GLY A 59 -18.15 -2.64 -6.16
N ILE A 60 -17.47 -2.58 -5.00
CA ILE A 60 -17.98 -3.16 -3.74
C ILE A 60 -18.96 -2.25 -3.01
N GLY A 61 -19.27 -1.08 -3.56
CA GLY A 61 -20.31 -0.16 -3.06
C GLY A 61 -19.80 1.06 -2.31
N ALA A 62 -18.49 1.35 -2.27
CA ALA A 62 -18.01 2.61 -1.72
C ALA A 62 -18.32 3.78 -2.66
N GLN A 63 -18.55 4.96 -2.08
CA GLN A 63 -18.62 6.20 -2.84
C GLN A 63 -17.21 6.71 -3.13
N VAL A 64 -16.88 6.89 -4.40
CA VAL A 64 -15.57 7.37 -4.86
C VAL A 64 -15.80 8.61 -5.72
N ASP A 65 -15.30 9.76 -5.26
CA ASP A 65 -15.43 11.04 -5.94
C ASP A 65 -14.03 11.60 -6.26
N ARG A 66 -13.65 11.59 -7.53
CA ARG A 66 -12.35 12.08 -7.99
C ARG A 66 -12.44 13.60 -8.21
N ILE A 67 -11.81 14.36 -7.33
CA ILE A 67 -11.81 15.84 -7.38
C ILE A 67 -10.94 16.33 -8.53
N ASN A 68 -9.76 15.73 -8.70
CA ASN A 68 -8.83 16.01 -9.79
C ASN A 68 -7.92 14.80 -10.02
N LYS A 69 -6.86 14.94 -10.84
CA LYS A 69 -5.94 13.84 -11.17
C LYS A 69 -5.22 13.24 -9.97
N SER A 70 -4.97 14.04 -8.93
CA SER A 70 -4.17 13.67 -7.75
C SER A 70 -4.95 13.68 -6.44
N THR A 71 -6.28 13.89 -6.47
CA THR A 71 -7.11 14.01 -5.27
C THR A 71 -8.41 13.24 -5.40
N VAL A 72 -8.73 12.42 -4.39
CA VAL A 72 -9.97 11.63 -4.34
C VAL A 72 -10.62 11.70 -2.96
N LYS A 73 -11.96 11.68 -2.93
CA LYS A 73 -12.75 11.42 -1.73
C LYS A 73 -13.28 9.99 -1.77
N ILE A 74 -13.19 9.31 -0.65
CA ILE A 74 -13.70 7.94 -0.48
C ILE A 74 -14.58 7.90 0.76
N ASN A 75 -15.76 7.26 0.63
CA ASN A 75 -16.64 6.99 1.74
C ASN A 75 -17.08 5.53 1.69
N GLY A 76 -16.75 4.78 2.74
CA GLY A 76 -17.02 3.34 2.85
C GLY A 76 -18.34 2.98 3.54
N SER A 77 -19.24 3.95 3.82
CA SER A 77 -20.49 3.70 4.56
C SER A 77 -21.52 2.87 3.78
N THR A 78 -21.43 2.87 2.46
CA THR A 78 -22.38 2.20 1.56
C THR A 78 -21.88 0.87 1.01
N ILE A 79 -20.73 0.39 1.48
CA ILE A 79 -20.22 -0.93 1.08
C ILE A 79 -21.18 -2.01 1.57
N GLY A 80 -21.80 -2.71 0.64
CA GLY A 80 -22.75 -3.80 0.91
C GLY A 80 -22.21 -5.18 0.56
N ASP A 81 -21.19 -5.26 -0.28
CA ASP A 81 -20.55 -6.50 -0.69
C ASP A 81 -19.10 -6.54 -0.22
N VAL A 82 -18.70 -7.66 0.35
CA VAL A 82 -17.31 -7.93 0.80
C VAL A 82 -16.57 -8.87 -0.15
N SER A 83 -17.20 -9.19 -1.28
CA SER A 83 -16.64 -9.97 -2.39
C SER A 83 -16.20 -9.03 -3.51
N VAL A 84 -14.93 -9.08 -3.87
CA VAL A 84 -14.37 -8.23 -4.92
C VAL A 84 -14.42 -8.96 -6.26
N ASP A 85 -14.97 -8.32 -7.30
CA ASP A 85 -15.09 -8.92 -8.62
C ASP A 85 -13.71 -9.25 -9.22
N TYR A 86 -13.59 -10.46 -9.77
CA TYR A 86 -12.38 -10.98 -10.42
C TYR A 86 -11.89 -10.08 -11.57
N GLU A 87 -12.81 -9.41 -12.28
CA GLU A 87 -12.47 -8.53 -13.40
C GLU A 87 -11.54 -7.37 -13.01
N TYR A 88 -11.62 -6.88 -11.76
CA TYR A 88 -10.68 -5.89 -11.22
C TYR A 88 -9.39 -6.54 -10.75
N ILE A 89 -9.50 -7.67 -10.05
CA ILE A 89 -8.38 -8.34 -9.40
C ILE A 89 -7.35 -8.87 -10.38
N LYS A 90 -7.79 -9.42 -11.52
CA LYS A 90 -6.89 -9.93 -12.56
C LYS A 90 -6.00 -8.85 -13.18
N LYS A 91 -6.38 -7.56 -13.06
CA LYS A 91 -5.67 -6.44 -13.66
C LYS A 91 -4.59 -5.88 -12.74
N ILE A 92 -4.77 -5.97 -11.42
CA ILE A 92 -3.82 -5.42 -10.44
C ILE A 92 -3.61 -6.38 -9.27
N ARG A 93 -2.36 -6.49 -8.85
CA ARG A 93 -1.99 -7.35 -7.74
C ARG A 93 -2.27 -6.73 -6.36
N ALA A 94 -2.31 -5.41 -6.28
CA ALA A 94 -2.51 -4.66 -5.05
C ALA A 94 -3.92 -4.80 -4.45
N SER A 95 -4.85 -5.41 -5.16
CA SER A 95 -6.16 -5.79 -4.66
C SER A 95 -6.13 -6.62 -3.37
N TYR A 96 -5.03 -7.29 -3.07
CA TYR A 96 -4.83 -7.97 -1.79
C TYR A 96 -4.92 -7.08 -0.57
N TYR A 97 -4.67 -5.78 -0.68
CA TYR A 97 -4.84 -4.87 0.45
C TYR A 97 -6.30 -4.77 0.91
N LEU A 98 -7.25 -5.04 0.01
CA LEU A 98 -8.67 -5.12 0.38
C LEU A 98 -8.97 -6.24 1.37
N LEU A 99 -8.19 -7.33 1.39
CA LEU A 99 -8.35 -8.42 2.37
C LEU A 99 -8.27 -7.91 3.80
N GLY A 100 -7.20 -7.19 4.15
CA GLY A 100 -6.98 -6.68 5.50
C GLY A 100 -8.01 -5.62 5.89
N ALA A 101 -8.35 -4.73 4.94
CA ALA A 101 -9.33 -3.67 5.16
C ALA A 101 -10.74 -4.22 5.39
N LEU A 102 -11.22 -5.11 4.51
CA LEU A 102 -12.54 -5.73 4.61
C LEU A 102 -12.64 -6.64 5.85
N LEU A 103 -11.63 -7.49 6.08
CA LEU A 103 -11.61 -8.34 7.27
C LEU A 103 -11.64 -7.53 8.56
N GLY A 104 -10.85 -6.45 8.64
CA GLY A 104 -10.84 -5.57 9.79
C GLY A 104 -12.20 -4.95 10.09
N LYS A 105 -12.86 -4.37 9.08
CA LYS A 105 -14.13 -3.66 9.24
C LYS A 105 -15.32 -4.60 9.32
N TYR A 106 -15.45 -5.53 8.36
CA TYR A 106 -16.66 -6.35 8.18
C TYR A 106 -16.54 -7.76 8.77
N LYS A 107 -15.37 -8.16 9.28
CA LYS A 107 -15.07 -9.54 9.74
C LYS A 107 -15.24 -10.60 8.65
N HIS A 108 -15.33 -10.16 7.42
CA HIS A 108 -15.44 -10.99 6.22
C HIS A 108 -14.77 -10.31 5.05
N ALA A 109 -14.03 -11.07 4.27
CA ALA A 109 -13.44 -10.63 3.00
C ALA A 109 -13.39 -11.80 2.03
N GLU A 110 -13.74 -11.57 0.78
CA GLU A 110 -13.56 -12.51 -0.32
C GLU A 110 -12.86 -11.80 -1.46
N VAL A 111 -11.61 -12.17 -1.73
CA VAL A 111 -10.80 -11.53 -2.75
C VAL A 111 -10.18 -12.61 -3.63
N PRO A 112 -10.48 -12.61 -4.93
CA PRO A 112 -9.86 -13.56 -5.86
C PRO A 112 -8.34 -13.52 -5.82
N LEU A 113 -7.70 -14.67 -6.06
CA LEU A 113 -6.26 -14.73 -6.24
C LEU A 113 -5.87 -13.86 -7.42
N PRO A 114 -4.91 -12.93 -7.28
CA PRO A 114 -4.56 -12.05 -8.37
C PRO A 114 -3.92 -12.81 -9.51
N GLY A 115 -4.34 -12.44 -10.70
CA GLY A 115 -3.61 -12.73 -11.91
C GLY A 115 -2.35 -11.87 -12.02
N GLY A 116 -1.53 -12.17 -12.92
CA GLY A 116 -0.62 -11.30 -13.67
C GLY A 116 0.55 -10.71 -13.00
N CYS A 117 1.54 -10.57 -12.89
CA CYS A 117 2.92 -10.14 -12.96
C CYS A 117 3.85 -11.35 -12.89
N ASN A 118 4.44 -11.71 -14.00
CA ASN A 118 5.29 -12.91 -14.14
C ASN A 118 6.71 -12.76 -13.51
N ILE A 119 6.87 -11.89 -12.51
CA ILE A 119 8.15 -11.66 -11.82
C ILE A 119 8.47 -12.76 -10.79
N GLY A 120 7.67 -13.80 -10.71
CA GLY A 120 7.90 -14.95 -9.82
C GLY A 120 6.75 -15.24 -8.85
N SER A 121 6.87 -16.36 -8.14
CA SER A 121 5.93 -16.77 -7.10
C SER A 121 5.97 -15.76 -5.95
N ARG A 122 4.82 -15.28 -5.55
CA ARG A 122 4.67 -14.44 -4.35
C ARG A 122 3.62 -15.07 -3.47
N PRO A 123 4.03 -15.94 -2.57
CA PRO A 123 3.11 -16.68 -1.71
C PRO A 123 2.36 -15.72 -0.78
N ILE A 124 1.13 -16.10 -0.42
CA ILE A 124 0.26 -15.35 0.51
C ILE A 124 0.22 -15.99 1.90
N ASP A 125 1.06 -16.99 2.13
CA ASP A 125 1.15 -17.76 3.37
C ASP A 125 1.27 -16.88 4.63
N GLN A 126 2.09 -15.83 4.57
CA GLN A 126 2.26 -14.89 5.68
C GLN A 126 1.01 -14.05 5.94
N HIS A 127 0.20 -13.72 4.91
CA HIS A 127 -1.11 -13.08 5.07
C HIS A 127 -2.07 -14.01 5.80
N LEU A 128 -2.18 -15.27 5.33
CA LEU A 128 -3.06 -16.28 5.93
C LEU A 128 -2.66 -16.57 7.38
N LYS A 129 -1.35 -16.70 7.65
CA LYS A 129 -0.78 -16.87 8.99
C LYS A 129 -1.22 -15.75 9.92
N GLY A 130 -1.07 -14.49 9.48
CA GLY A 130 -1.43 -13.33 10.27
C GLY A 130 -2.93 -13.24 10.56
N PHE A 131 -3.77 -13.48 9.56
CA PHE A 131 -5.22 -13.44 9.73
C PHE A 131 -5.72 -14.56 10.66
N ARG A 132 -5.19 -15.78 10.54
CA ARG A 132 -5.49 -16.88 11.45
C ARG A 132 -5.07 -16.55 12.89
N ALA A 133 -3.91 -15.95 13.08
CA ALA A 133 -3.46 -15.51 14.40
C ALA A 133 -4.39 -14.44 15.02
N LEU A 134 -5.00 -13.57 14.20
CA LEU A 134 -6.02 -12.61 14.63
C LEU A 134 -7.39 -13.25 14.89
N GLY A 135 -7.55 -14.57 14.72
CA GLY A 135 -8.80 -15.31 14.97
C GLY A 135 -9.73 -15.44 13.76
N ALA A 136 -9.24 -15.18 12.55
CA ALA A 136 -9.99 -15.45 11.33
C ALA A 136 -9.82 -16.90 10.86
N ASP A 137 -10.90 -17.46 10.33
CA ASP A 137 -10.87 -18.66 9.50
C ASP A 137 -10.59 -18.24 8.07
N VAL A 138 -9.55 -18.82 7.45
CA VAL A 138 -9.06 -18.38 6.14
C VAL A 138 -8.77 -19.58 5.26
N ASP A 139 -9.47 -19.64 4.13
CA ASP A 139 -9.34 -20.67 3.12
C ASP A 139 -9.16 -20.10 1.70
N ILE A 140 -8.70 -20.95 0.81
CA ILE A 140 -8.68 -20.65 -0.63
C ILE A 140 -9.77 -21.50 -1.28
N LEU A 141 -10.86 -20.86 -1.68
CA LEU A 141 -12.02 -21.51 -2.27
C LEU A 141 -12.27 -20.94 -3.68
N HIS A 142 -12.42 -21.84 -4.65
CA HIS A 142 -12.72 -21.46 -6.05
C HIS A 142 -11.81 -20.39 -6.65
N GLY A 143 -10.53 -20.35 -6.24
CA GLY A 143 -9.58 -19.35 -6.71
C GLY A 143 -9.68 -17.99 -6.02
N ALA A 144 -10.42 -17.90 -4.91
CA ALA A 144 -10.49 -16.71 -4.06
C ALA A 144 -10.00 -17.03 -2.63
N ILE A 145 -9.42 -16.02 -1.98
CA ILE A 145 -9.13 -16.05 -0.55
C ILE A 145 -10.40 -15.62 0.16
N VAL A 146 -10.93 -16.50 0.99
CA VAL A 146 -12.10 -16.24 1.83
C VAL A 146 -11.64 -16.19 3.28
N ALA A 147 -11.76 -15.02 3.91
CA ALA A 147 -11.42 -14.81 5.30
C ALA A 147 -12.68 -14.43 6.09
N LYS A 148 -12.96 -15.13 7.18
CA LYS A 148 -14.13 -14.90 8.04
C LYS A 148 -13.73 -14.95 9.50
N ALA A 149 -14.29 -14.06 10.31
CA ALA A 149 -14.09 -14.08 11.75
C ALA A 149 -15.38 -13.79 12.47
N LYS A 150 -15.69 -14.56 13.52
CA LYS A 150 -16.77 -14.20 14.45
C LYS A 150 -16.34 -12.98 15.28
N ASN A 151 -15.12 -13.03 15.80
CA ASN A 151 -14.47 -11.94 16.53
C ASN A 151 -12.98 -11.95 16.18
N LEU A 152 -12.45 -10.82 15.78
CA LEU A 152 -11.00 -10.63 15.71
C LEU A 152 -10.47 -10.31 17.10
N HIS A 153 -9.21 -10.63 17.37
CA HIS A 153 -8.53 -10.30 18.62
C HIS A 153 -7.05 -10.03 18.39
N GLY A 154 -6.46 -9.25 19.28
CA GLY A 154 -5.00 -9.00 19.24
C GLY A 154 -4.19 -10.27 19.46
N SER A 155 -3.03 -10.36 18.80
CA SER A 155 -2.15 -11.53 18.84
C SER A 155 -0.70 -11.16 18.66
N HIS A 156 0.22 -12.06 19.02
CA HIS A 156 1.63 -11.97 18.71
C HIS A 156 1.92 -12.76 17.43
N ILE A 157 2.43 -12.08 16.41
CA ILE A 157 2.61 -12.62 15.06
C ILE A 157 4.06 -12.44 14.65
N PHE A 158 4.78 -13.53 14.47
CA PHE A 158 6.12 -13.54 13.87
C PHE A 158 6.01 -13.90 12.38
N LEU A 159 6.50 -13.03 11.49
CA LEU A 159 6.57 -13.31 10.06
C LEU A 159 7.82 -14.12 9.75
N ASP A 160 7.68 -15.29 9.13
CA ASP A 160 8.81 -16.18 8.82
C ASP A 160 9.75 -15.54 7.80
N VAL A 161 9.18 -14.70 6.93
CA VAL A 161 9.91 -13.86 5.98
C VAL A 161 9.35 -12.44 6.02
N VAL A 162 10.21 -11.44 5.82
CA VAL A 162 9.77 -10.05 5.69
C VAL A 162 8.84 -9.94 4.47
N SER A 163 7.63 -9.46 4.72
CA SER A 163 6.60 -9.31 3.69
C SER A 163 5.85 -7.99 3.85
N VAL A 164 6.01 -7.08 2.89
CA VAL A 164 5.30 -5.80 2.86
C VAL A 164 3.79 -6.00 2.85
N GLY A 165 3.31 -6.85 1.94
CA GLY A 165 1.88 -7.11 1.78
C GLY A 165 1.24 -7.70 3.04
N ALA A 166 1.89 -8.69 3.67
CA ALA A 166 1.42 -9.28 4.91
C ALA A 166 1.45 -8.27 6.06
N THR A 167 2.54 -7.52 6.23
CA THR A 167 2.67 -6.49 7.26
C THR A 167 1.52 -5.48 7.19
N ILE A 168 1.25 -4.92 6.01
CA ILE A 168 0.19 -3.92 5.81
C ILE A 168 -1.20 -4.54 6.04
N ASN A 169 -1.47 -5.71 5.48
CA ASN A 169 -2.79 -6.37 5.63
C ASN A 169 -3.09 -6.72 7.09
N ILE A 170 -2.11 -7.28 7.80
CA ILE A 170 -2.23 -7.60 9.23
C ILE A 170 -2.42 -6.31 10.04
N MET A 171 -1.67 -5.25 9.72
CA MET A 171 -1.76 -3.95 10.38
C MET A 171 -3.17 -3.34 10.23
N MET A 172 -3.76 -3.38 9.03
CA MET A 172 -5.13 -2.93 8.80
C MET A 172 -6.13 -3.75 9.62
N ALA A 173 -6.12 -5.07 9.51
CA ALA A 173 -7.05 -5.93 10.24
C ALA A 173 -6.91 -5.78 11.76
N ALA A 174 -5.69 -5.69 12.28
CA ALA A 174 -5.39 -5.53 13.70
C ALA A 174 -5.81 -4.17 14.26
N SER A 175 -5.90 -3.13 13.43
CA SER A 175 -6.32 -1.79 13.88
C SER A 175 -7.74 -1.75 14.46
N LEU A 176 -8.62 -2.66 14.03
CA LEU A 176 -9.99 -2.81 14.54
C LEU A 176 -10.18 -4.11 15.33
N ALA A 177 -9.13 -4.86 15.63
CA ALA A 177 -9.17 -6.07 16.44
C ALA A 177 -8.97 -5.73 17.93
N PRO A 178 -9.93 -6.02 18.83
CA PRO A 178 -9.78 -5.76 20.25
C PRO A 178 -8.52 -6.39 20.84
N GLY A 179 -7.83 -5.65 21.71
CA GLY A 179 -6.62 -6.11 22.36
C GLY A 179 -5.34 -5.52 21.74
N ARG A 180 -4.23 -6.20 21.96
CA ARG A 180 -2.90 -5.77 21.47
C ARG A 180 -2.37 -6.78 20.46
N THR A 181 -1.94 -6.28 19.31
CA THR A 181 -1.21 -7.07 18.31
C THR A 181 0.25 -6.62 18.27
N ILE A 182 1.15 -7.59 18.16
CA ILE A 182 2.58 -7.37 17.92
C ILE A 182 2.93 -8.11 16.64
N ILE A 183 3.49 -7.41 15.67
CA ILE A 183 4.02 -8.01 14.45
C ILE A 183 5.54 -7.94 14.55
N GLU A 184 6.22 -9.08 14.56
CA GLU A 184 7.69 -9.20 14.53
C GLU A 184 8.17 -9.62 13.14
N ASN A 185 9.40 -9.26 12.82
CA ASN A 185 9.98 -9.38 11.48
C ASN A 185 9.15 -8.64 10.41
N ALA A 186 8.60 -7.50 10.81
CA ALA A 186 7.77 -6.63 9.96
C ALA A 186 8.61 -5.96 8.86
N ALA A 187 7.96 -5.64 7.75
CA ALA A 187 8.54 -4.83 6.69
C ALA A 187 8.72 -3.37 7.15
N ARG A 188 9.79 -2.70 6.67
CA ARG A 188 10.24 -1.39 7.17
C ARG A 188 10.17 -0.28 6.14
N GLU A 189 9.75 -0.60 4.92
CA GLU A 189 9.74 0.30 3.79
C GLU A 189 8.91 1.57 4.07
N PRO A 190 9.28 2.72 3.47
CA PRO A 190 8.61 4.00 3.69
C PRO A 190 7.08 3.94 3.51
N HIS A 191 6.59 3.18 2.54
CA HIS A 191 5.15 3.04 2.32
C HIS A 191 4.43 2.23 3.42
N VAL A 192 5.12 1.36 4.16
CA VAL A 192 4.56 0.70 5.37
C VAL A 192 4.38 1.73 6.49
N VAL A 193 5.35 2.62 6.64
CA VAL A 193 5.29 3.73 7.61
C VAL A 193 4.17 4.70 7.25
N ASP A 194 4.02 5.01 5.96
CA ASP A 194 2.99 5.92 5.46
C ASP A 194 1.58 5.39 5.73
N VAL A 195 1.34 4.10 5.49
CA VAL A 195 0.06 3.44 5.83
C VAL A 195 -0.21 3.48 7.34
N ALA A 196 0.81 3.26 8.17
CA ALA A 196 0.66 3.36 9.62
C ALA A 196 0.31 4.79 10.06
N ASN A 197 0.95 5.79 9.46
CA ASN A 197 0.66 7.21 9.71
C ASN A 197 -0.77 7.57 9.27
N PHE A 198 -1.19 7.09 8.10
CA PHE A 198 -2.55 7.27 7.62
C PHE A 198 -3.58 6.65 8.57
N LEU A 199 -3.41 5.39 8.97
CA LEU A 199 -4.29 4.74 9.94
C LEU A 199 -4.31 5.47 11.29
N ASN A 200 -3.15 5.95 11.77
CA ASN A 200 -3.06 6.75 12.99
C ASN A 200 -3.78 8.09 12.86
N SER A 201 -3.74 8.74 11.70
CA SER A 201 -4.52 9.96 11.44
C SER A 201 -6.02 9.71 11.46
N MET A 202 -6.45 8.47 11.17
CA MET A 202 -7.84 8.02 11.32
C MET A 202 -8.19 7.63 12.77
N GLY A 203 -7.26 7.69 13.71
CA GLY A 203 -7.47 7.33 15.12
C GLY A 203 -7.00 5.93 15.52
N ALA A 204 -6.31 5.19 14.68
CA ALA A 204 -5.66 3.96 15.07
C ALA A 204 -4.54 4.19 16.09
N ASN A 205 -4.07 3.16 16.74
CA ASN A 205 -2.95 3.22 17.68
C ASN A 205 -1.86 2.23 17.26
N ILE A 206 -1.00 2.68 16.35
CA ILE A 206 0.10 1.91 15.74
C ILE A 206 1.42 2.58 16.11
N LYS A 207 2.38 1.80 16.60
CA LYS A 207 3.73 2.24 16.97
C LYS A 207 4.78 1.28 16.42
N GLY A 208 5.96 1.80 16.09
CA GLY A 208 7.09 1.01 15.64
C GLY A 208 7.12 0.72 14.14
N ALA A 209 6.22 1.31 13.33
CA ALA A 209 6.34 1.26 11.87
C ALA A 209 7.69 1.85 11.43
N GLY A 210 8.35 1.21 10.45
CA GLY A 210 9.73 1.51 10.07
C GLY A 210 10.79 0.72 10.86
N THR A 211 10.38 -0.06 11.87
CA THR A 211 11.23 -1.03 12.57
C THR A 211 10.74 -2.46 12.30
N ASP A 212 11.48 -3.45 12.77
CA ASP A 212 11.10 -4.87 12.65
C ASP A 212 9.96 -5.30 13.58
N VAL A 213 9.53 -4.40 14.50
CA VAL A 213 8.47 -4.71 15.46
C VAL A 213 7.41 -3.62 15.45
N ILE A 214 6.23 -3.96 14.98
CA ILE A 214 5.05 -3.08 14.98
C ILE A 214 4.11 -3.50 16.10
N ARG A 215 3.64 -2.53 16.89
CA ARG A 215 2.70 -2.71 18.00
C ARG A 215 1.42 -1.96 17.71
N ILE A 216 0.30 -2.66 17.79
CA ILE A 216 -1.03 -2.13 17.47
C ILE A 216 -1.93 -2.38 18.67
N LYS A 217 -2.62 -1.34 19.12
CA LYS A 217 -3.74 -1.47 20.06
C LYS A 217 -5.02 -1.24 19.28
N GLY A 218 -5.85 -2.26 19.14
CA GLY A 218 -7.11 -2.16 18.41
C GLY A 218 -8.03 -1.09 18.99
N VAL A 219 -8.75 -0.41 18.11
CA VAL A 219 -9.73 0.63 18.42
C VAL A 219 -11.13 0.21 17.98
N GLU A 220 -12.17 0.81 18.55
CA GLU A 220 -13.56 0.47 18.19
C GLU A 220 -13.94 0.94 16.79
N LYS A 221 -13.46 2.13 16.39
CA LYS A 221 -13.73 2.72 15.09
C LYS A 221 -12.59 3.62 14.63
N LEU A 222 -12.54 3.82 13.32
CA LEU A 222 -11.69 4.80 12.65
C LEU A 222 -12.56 5.98 12.18
N HIS A 223 -11.92 7.13 12.01
CA HIS A 223 -12.57 8.41 11.74
C HIS A 223 -12.11 9.01 10.42
N ARG A 224 -12.76 10.10 9.99
CA ARG A 224 -12.34 10.89 8.84
C ARG A 224 -10.95 11.47 9.02
N THR A 225 -10.25 11.61 7.91
CA THR A 225 -8.98 12.35 7.83
C THR A 225 -8.80 12.94 6.43
N GLU A 226 -7.92 13.92 6.34
CA GLU A 226 -7.31 14.39 5.10
C GLU A 226 -5.85 13.99 5.13
N TYR A 227 -5.37 13.40 4.05
CA TYR A 227 -4.04 12.81 4.04
C TYR A 227 -3.37 12.98 2.68
N SER A 228 -2.13 13.43 2.69
CA SER A 228 -1.28 13.52 1.52
C SER A 228 -0.27 12.37 1.52
N ILE A 229 -0.25 11.60 0.43
CA ILE A 229 0.65 10.46 0.25
C ILE A 229 2.08 10.96 0.09
N ILE A 230 3.05 10.24 0.67
CA ILE A 230 4.48 10.55 0.52
C ILE A 230 4.92 10.47 -0.95
N PRO A 231 5.97 11.23 -1.36
CA PRO A 231 6.57 11.10 -2.68
C PRO A 231 7.15 9.69 -2.93
N ASP A 232 7.14 9.26 -4.19
CA ASP A 232 7.60 7.91 -4.57
C ASP A 232 9.13 7.82 -4.65
N GLN A 233 9.74 7.18 -3.65
CA GLN A 233 11.18 6.93 -3.64
C GLN A 233 11.65 6.01 -4.78
N ILE A 234 10.77 5.17 -5.33
CA ILE A 234 11.10 4.27 -6.45
C ILE A 234 11.19 5.07 -7.75
N GLU A 235 10.24 5.97 -7.98
CA GLU A 235 10.27 6.92 -9.10
C GLU A 235 11.51 7.82 -9.00
N ALA A 236 11.76 8.43 -7.84
CA ALA A 236 12.93 9.27 -7.58
C ALA A 236 14.24 8.53 -7.86
N GLY A 237 14.44 7.35 -7.28
CA GLY A 237 15.62 6.53 -7.51
C GLY A 237 15.78 6.13 -8.98
N THR A 238 14.68 5.90 -9.70
CA THR A 238 14.72 5.60 -11.13
C THR A 238 15.29 6.77 -11.93
N PHE A 239 14.89 8.00 -11.64
CA PHE A 239 15.45 9.20 -12.29
C PHE A 239 16.91 9.44 -11.90
N MET A 240 17.29 9.20 -10.64
CA MET A 240 18.69 9.27 -10.19
C MET A 240 19.56 8.29 -10.98
N PHE A 241 19.14 7.03 -11.12
CA PHE A 241 19.87 6.05 -11.95
C PHE A 241 19.87 6.40 -13.43
N ALA A 242 18.79 6.99 -13.96
CA ALA A 242 18.74 7.43 -15.34
C ALA A 242 19.73 8.57 -15.60
N ALA A 243 19.87 9.53 -14.68
CA ALA A 243 20.89 10.58 -14.76
C ALA A 243 22.30 9.99 -14.76
N ALA A 244 22.60 9.11 -13.82
CA ALA A 244 23.90 8.42 -13.75
C ALA A 244 24.21 7.61 -15.01
N ALA A 245 23.25 6.85 -15.52
CA ALA A 245 23.42 6.01 -16.72
C ALA A 245 23.66 6.81 -18.00
N THR A 246 23.26 8.06 -18.06
CA THR A 246 23.39 8.94 -19.22
C THR A 246 24.51 9.98 -19.08
N GLY A 247 25.21 10.03 -17.93
CA GLY A 247 26.15 11.10 -17.61
C GLY A 247 25.46 12.47 -17.58
N GLY A 248 24.23 12.49 -17.06
CA GLY A 248 23.35 13.66 -17.03
C GLY A 248 23.49 14.51 -15.77
N ASP A 249 22.73 15.60 -15.74
CA ASP A 249 22.58 16.52 -14.61
C ASP A 249 21.09 16.75 -14.38
N VAL A 250 20.50 16.05 -13.38
CA VAL A 250 19.05 16.04 -13.13
C VAL A 250 18.75 16.43 -11.69
N THR A 251 17.94 17.46 -11.53
CA THR A 251 17.36 17.82 -10.23
C THR A 251 16.06 17.06 -9.99
N VAL A 252 16.03 16.22 -8.97
CA VAL A 252 14.84 15.46 -8.57
C VAL A 252 14.14 16.18 -7.43
N LYS A 253 12.94 16.72 -7.70
CA LYS A 253 12.16 17.55 -6.76
C LYS A 253 11.07 16.76 -6.08
N ASN A 254 10.53 17.31 -4.97
CA ASN A 254 9.45 16.70 -4.18
C ASN A 254 9.84 15.31 -3.71
N VAL A 255 10.96 15.18 -3.00
CA VAL A 255 11.48 13.93 -2.46
C VAL A 255 11.69 14.02 -0.96
N ILE A 256 11.79 12.88 -0.32
CA ILE A 256 12.23 12.76 1.07
C ILE A 256 13.63 12.12 1.04
N PRO A 257 14.72 12.89 1.19
CA PRO A 257 16.09 12.40 1.03
C PRO A 257 16.37 11.16 1.88
N LYS A 258 15.85 11.12 3.09
CA LYS A 258 15.94 9.97 4.01
C LYS A 258 15.48 8.64 3.39
N HIS A 259 14.56 8.66 2.45
CA HIS A 259 14.09 7.46 1.75
C HIS A 259 15.04 7.01 0.62
N LEU A 260 16.00 7.85 0.27
CA LEU A 260 16.93 7.65 -0.85
C LEU A 260 18.38 7.37 -0.40
N GLU A 261 18.68 7.42 0.92
CA GLU A 261 20.03 7.26 1.47
C GLU A 261 20.80 6.07 0.87
N ALA A 262 20.15 4.90 0.75
CA ALA A 262 20.80 3.73 0.18
C ALA A 262 21.10 3.89 -1.33
N THR A 263 20.23 4.58 -2.07
CA THR A 263 20.41 4.88 -3.49
C THR A 263 21.53 5.90 -3.67
N THR A 264 21.51 7.00 -2.91
CA THR A 264 22.53 8.05 -2.89
C THR A 264 23.90 7.43 -2.59
N ALA A 265 24.04 6.68 -1.52
CA ALA A 265 25.30 6.05 -1.15
C ALA A 265 25.87 5.15 -2.25
N LYS A 266 25.02 4.40 -2.98
CA LYS A 266 25.48 3.55 -4.10
C LYS A 266 25.86 4.34 -5.34
N LEU A 267 25.20 5.45 -5.62
CA LEU A 267 25.57 6.35 -6.70
C LEU A 267 26.90 7.04 -6.42
N GLU A 268 27.13 7.50 -5.20
CA GLU A 268 28.41 8.07 -4.76
C GLU A 268 29.56 7.04 -4.83
N GLU A 269 29.33 5.79 -4.39
CA GLU A 269 30.31 4.70 -4.48
C GLU A 269 30.78 4.43 -5.90
N ILE A 270 29.93 4.61 -6.91
CA ILE A 270 30.29 4.45 -8.33
C ILE A 270 30.83 5.73 -8.97
N GLY A 271 30.96 6.83 -8.20
CA GLY A 271 31.59 8.08 -8.64
C GLY A 271 30.62 9.14 -9.15
N CYS A 272 29.32 9.03 -8.87
CA CYS A 272 28.37 10.11 -9.11
C CYS A 272 28.48 11.17 -8.01
N GLU A 273 28.27 12.43 -8.36
CA GLU A 273 28.10 13.53 -7.42
C GLU A 273 26.60 13.68 -7.09
N VAL A 274 26.25 13.68 -5.82
CA VAL A 274 24.85 13.84 -5.36
C VAL A 274 24.80 14.95 -4.31
N GLU A 275 24.01 15.99 -4.57
CA GLU A 275 23.79 17.11 -3.65
C GLU A 275 22.33 17.10 -3.16
N GLU A 276 22.11 17.44 -1.84
CA GLU A 276 20.78 17.59 -1.22
C GLU A 276 20.45 19.07 -0.96
#